data_e8731cb24d69ea276aeaf8c5dcfeef8e
#
_entry.id   e8731cb24d69ea276aeaf8c5dcfeef8e
#
_cell.length_a   1.000
_cell.length_b   1.000
_cell.length_c   1.000
_cell.angle_alpha   90.00
_cell.angle_beta   90.00
_cell.angle_gamma   90.00
#
_symmetry.space_group_name_H-M   'P 1'
#
loop_
_entity.id
_entity.type
_entity.pdbx_description
1 polymer ?
#
loop_
_entity_poly.entity_id
_entity_poly.type
_entity_poly.pdbx_seq_one_letter_code
_entity_poly.pdbx_strand_id
1 'polypeptide(L)'
;MEFIPEWAPNIHPLIVHFPIGILLLAFGLNVISFFLSDKWWDEQKSTLLYVIGGLSAFVAFRTGKEAADSIFLVTEAQSVLSSHADWATWTVWFFIIYALSRVALHWFKLFDRKTFQVLALLAVAPGVFLLFETAEHGGELVYGYGAGTGQLIEEEVFTPVINDSTTSISMTSFYSKENGDWSWEMSQNSVTELLENFHWVNGTVNPLTPLSIEYDENYVLQLSASESANSFVTHYTYQNIQMDLVLNIDELEGEIEIVHHLKNENNYNYVRLNSNGMVTQGRISDGSDEIFEQSEASVSGWLSLRVVADGTHFRGYINQEMIVHGHGDAPEAGFVGRSEEHTSELQSPDHLVC
;
A
#
# COMPACT_ATOMS: atom_id res chain seq x y z
N MET A 1 11.66 18.18 -24.24
CA MET A 1 11.45 16.81 -24.75
C MET A 1 10.90 16.04 -23.58
N GLU A 2 9.64 15.70 -23.61
CA GLU A 2 9.07 14.79 -22.65
C GLU A 2 9.55 13.39 -23.01
N PHE A 3 10.34 12.77 -22.13
CA PHE A 3 10.88 11.42 -22.32
C PHE A 3 9.82 10.33 -22.06
N ILE A 4 8.69 10.71 -21.45
CA ILE A 4 7.59 9.81 -21.16
C ILE A 4 6.53 10.01 -22.25
N PRO A 5 6.13 8.96 -23.00
CA PRO A 5 5.03 9.06 -23.93
C PRO A 5 3.72 9.42 -23.21
N GLU A 6 2.85 10.22 -23.82
CA GLU A 6 1.56 10.65 -23.27
C GLU A 6 0.64 9.49 -22.83
N TRP A 7 0.83 8.31 -23.41
CA TRP A 7 0.07 7.10 -23.05
C TRP A 7 0.65 6.33 -21.86
N ALA A 8 1.88 6.63 -21.44
CA ALA A 8 2.56 5.91 -20.35
C ALA A 8 2.37 6.68 -19.04
N PRO A 9 1.80 6.09 -17.98
CA PRO A 9 1.57 6.75 -16.71
C PRO A 9 2.88 7.14 -16.02
N ASN A 10 3.95 6.36 -16.26
CA ASN A 10 5.30 6.62 -15.72
C ASN A 10 6.37 5.91 -16.55
N ILE A 11 7.65 6.17 -16.26
CA ILE A 11 8.79 5.63 -17.00
C ILE A 11 9.20 4.20 -16.55
N HIS A 12 8.73 3.72 -15.40
CA HIS A 12 9.18 2.44 -14.82
C HIS A 12 9.04 1.24 -15.78
N PRO A 13 7.92 1.03 -16.50
CA PRO A 13 7.79 -0.09 -17.43
C PRO A 13 8.82 -0.09 -18.56
N LEU A 14 9.33 1.07 -18.96
CA LEU A 14 10.40 1.16 -19.97
C LEU A 14 11.76 0.78 -19.38
N ILE A 15 12.02 1.15 -18.13
CA ILE A 15 13.32 0.97 -17.47
C ILE A 15 13.51 -0.47 -16.97
N VAL A 16 12.46 -1.13 -16.48
CA VAL A 16 12.54 -2.44 -15.80
C VAL A 16 13.13 -3.55 -16.68
N HIS A 17 12.96 -3.46 -18.00
CA HIS A 17 13.49 -4.45 -18.94
C HIS A 17 15.03 -4.48 -19.01
N PHE A 18 15.71 -3.34 -18.72
CA PHE A 18 17.16 -3.27 -18.76
C PHE A 18 17.84 -4.14 -17.70
N PRO A 19 17.53 -4.01 -16.37
CA PRO A 19 18.15 -4.88 -15.37
C PRO A 19 17.83 -6.36 -15.62
N ILE A 20 16.60 -6.71 -15.97
CA ILE A 20 16.20 -8.08 -16.25
C ILE A 20 17.06 -8.65 -17.39
N GLY A 21 17.08 -7.97 -18.53
CA GLY A 21 17.85 -8.43 -19.71
C GLY A 21 19.34 -8.52 -19.46
N ILE A 22 19.94 -7.49 -18.84
CA ILE A 22 21.39 -7.43 -18.59
C ILE A 22 21.83 -8.46 -17.57
N LEU A 23 21.12 -8.62 -16.45
CA LEU A 23 21.50 -9.54 -15.38
C LEU A 23 21.33 -10.99 -15.81
N LEU A 24 20.25 -11.33 -16.54
CA LEU A 24 20.08 -12.67 -17.10
C LEU A 24 21.11 -12.97 -18.18
N LEU A 25 21.43 -12.00 -19.05
CA LEU A 25 22.50 -12.15 -20.03
C LEU A 25 23.86 -12.35 -19.36
N ALA A 26 24.17 -11.56 -18.31
CA ALA A 26 25.42 -11.71 -17.54
C ALA A 26 25.52 -13.11 -16.92
N PHE A 27 24.44 -13.59 -16.32
CA PHE A 27 24.37 -14.95 -15.74
C PHE A 27 24.56 -16.02 -16.84
N GLY A 28 23.79 -15.93 -17.93
CA GLY A 28 23.87 -16.90 -19.03
C GLY A 28 25.26 -16.96 -19.66
N LEU A 29 25.87 -15.81 -19.94
CA LEU A 29 27.22 -15.72 -20.49
C LEU A 29 28.28 -16.26 -19.50
N ASN A 30 28.11 -15.98 -18.20
CA ASN A 30 29.00 -16.49 -17.16
C ASN A 30 28.90 -18.02 -17.03
N VAL A 31 27.69 -18.61 -17.12
CA VAL A 31 27.49 -20.07 -17.17
C VAL A 31 28.14 -20.65 -18.42
N ILE A 32 27.87 -20.07 -19.60
CA ILE A 32 28.42 -20.56 -20.87
C ILE A 32 29.95 -20.51 -20.87
N SER A 33 30.54 -19.43 -20.36
CA SER A 33 32.01 -19.28 -20.32
C SER A 33 32.70 -20.36 -19.47
N PHE A 34 31.99 -20.90 -18.49
CA PHE A 34 32.51 -22.00 -17.68
C PHE A 34 32.78 -23.28 -18.48
N PHE A 35 32.01 -23.50 -19.56
CA PHE A 35 32.14 -24.68 -20.46
C PHE A 35 32.95 -24.36 -21.71
N LEU A 36 33.17 -23.09 -22.07
CA LEU A 36 33.93 -22.66 -23.23
C LEU A 36 35.34 -22.19 -22.83
N SER A 37 36.19 -21.96 -23.83
CA SER A 37 37.54 -21.43 -23.57
C SER A 37 37.49 -19.94 -23.16
N ASP A 38 38.32 -19.55 -22.21
CA ASP A 38 38.44 -18.17 -21.65
C ASP A 38 38.76 -17.09 -22.70
N LYS A 39 39.07 -17.48 -23.94
CA LYS A 39 39.37 -16.56 -25.05
C LYS A 39 38.14 -15.80 -25.55
N TRP A 40 36.98 -16.36 -25.40
CA TRP A 40 35.74 -15.76 -25.90
C TRP A 40 35.08 -14.83 -24.86
N TRP A 41 35.00 -15.27 -23.61
CA TRP A 41 34.38 -14.56 -22.51
C TRP A 41 35.22 -14.72 -21.26
N ASP A 42 35.39 -13.62 -20.51
CA ASP A 42 36.20 -13.58 -19.30
C ASP A 42 35.42 -12.98 -18.12
N GLU A 43 35.93 -13.17 -16.90
CA GLU A 43 35.31 -12.68 -15.67
C GLU A 43 35.26 -11.14 -15.61
N GLN A 44 36.12 -10.42 -16.35
CA GLN A 44 36.08 -8.97 -16.40
C GLN A 44 34.83 -8.48 -17.14
N LYS A 45 34.50 -9.10 -18.28
CA LYS A 45 33.27 -8.78 -19.04
C LYS A 45 32.03 -9.14 -18.26
N SER A 46 32.01 -10.32 -17.60
CA SER A 46 30.93 -10.71 -16.69
C SER A 46 30.74 -9.67 -15.58
N THR A 47 31.84 -9.24 -14.93
CA THR A 47 31.79 -8.22 -13.87
C THR A 47 31.25 -6.90 -14.37
N LEU A 48 31.66 -6.46 -15.55
CA LEU A 48 31.12 -5.23 -16.16
C LEU A 48 29.60 -5.32 -16.37
N LEU A 49 29.09 -6.44 -16.88
CA LEU A 49 27.64 -6.62 -17.04
C LEU A 49 26.89 -6.65 -15.70
N TYR A 50 27.44 -7.29 -14.65
CA TYR A 50 26.81 -7.26 -13.34
C TYR A 50 26.82 -5.86 -12.71
N VAL A 51 27.87 -5.06 -12.94
CA VAL A 51 27.89 -3.65 -12.50
C VAL A 51 26.85 -2.82 -13.24
N ILE A 52 26.76 -2.94 -14.58
CA ILE A 52 25.73 -2.22 -15.36
C ILE A 52 24.34 -2.71 -14.97
N GLY A 53 24.14 -4.02 -14.80
CA GLY A 53 22.89 -4.62 -14.37
C GLY A 53 22.44 -4.14 -12.97
N GLY A 54 23.38 -4.11 -12.01
CA GLY A 54 23.10 -3.61 -10.66
C GLY A 54 22.75 -2.11 -10.63
N LEU A 55 23.47 -1.29 -11.42
CA LEU A 55 23.13 0.13 -11.56
C LEU A 55 21.78 0.34 -12.24
N SER A 56 21.48 -0.41 -13.29
CA SER A 56 20.16 -0.33 -13.93
C SER A 56 19.03 -0.85 -13.01
N ALA A 57 19.28 -1.85 -12.17
CA ALA A 57 18.34 -2.31 -11.16
C ALA A 57 18.05 -1.22 -10.11
N PHE A 58 19.07 -0.47 -9.69
CA PHE A 58 18.89 0.67 -8.79
C PHE A 58 18.02 1.77 -9.42
N VAL A 59 18.24 2.10 -10.71
CA VAL A 59 17.40 3.07 -11.43
C VAL A 59 15.97 2.55 -11.55
N ALA A 60 15.78 1.27 -11.90
CA ALA A 60 14.44 0.65 -11.96
C ALA A 60 13.73 0.69 -10.59
N PHE A 61 14.45 0.42 -9.52
CA PHE A 61 13.91 0.50 -8.16
C PHE A 61 13.44 1.91 -7.80
N ARG A 62 14.22 2.94 -8.14
CA ARG A 62 13.83 4.35 -7.91
C ARG A 62 12.57 4.73 -8.69
N THR A 63 12.55 4.41 -10.00
CA THR A 63 11.38 4.70 -10.84
C THR A 63 10.17 3.84 -10.46
N GLY A 64 10.39 2.64 -9.87
CA GLY A 64 9.34 1.77 -9.36
C GLY A 64 8.65 2.34 -8.13
N LYS A 65 9.40 2.97 -7.21
CA LYS A 65 8.81 3.69 -6.08
C LYS A 65 7.93 4.85 -6.55
N GLU A 66 8.43 5.68 -7.46
CA GLU A 66 7.65 6.79 -8.04
C GLU A 66 6.41 6.28 -8.80
N ALA A 67 6.52 5.11 -9.45
CA ALA A 67 5.39 4.48 -10.13
C ALA A 67 4.34 3.98 -9.14
N ALA A 68 4.75 3.33 -8.06
CA ALA A 68 3.85 2.84 -7.01
C ALA A 68 3.07 3.99 -6.36
N ASP A 69 3.72 5.13 -6.12
CA ASP A 69 3.11 6.32 -5.54
C ASP A 69 2.15 7.03 -6.52
N SER A 70 2.22 6.74 -7.82
CA SER A 70 1.41 7.37 -8.87
C SER A 70 0.19 6.56 -9.31
N ILE A 71 -0.03 5.35 -8.78
CA ILE A 71 -1.12 4.47 -9.18
C ILE A 71 -2.09 4.22 -8.02
N PHE A 72 -3.38 4.20 -8.36
CA PHE A 72 -4.43 3.77 -7.45
C PHE A 72 -4.86 2.36 -7.86
N LEU A 73 -4.77 1.41 -6.93
CA LEU A 73 -5.03 0.00 -7.17
C LEU A 73 -6.22 -0.49 -6.36
N VAL A 74 -6.87 -1.53 -6.88
CA VAL A 74 -7.91 -2.29 -6.16
C VAL A 74 -7.33 -2.98 -4.92
N THR A 75 -8.22 -3.31 -3.98
CA THR A 75 -7.86 -3.90 -2.68
C THR A 75 -6.97 -5.14 -2.82
N GLU A 76 -7.32 -6.05 -3.70
CA GLU A 76 -6.62 -7.32 -3.92
C GLU A 76 -5.19 -7.13 -4.45
N ALA A 77 -4.93 -6.03 -5.14
CA ALA A 77 -3.61 -5.71 -5.67
C ALA A 77 -2.65 -5.12 -4.63
N GLN A 78 -3.15 -4.66 -3.49
CA GLN A 78 -2.31 -3.98 -2.48
C GLN A 78 -1.23 -4.90 -1.90
N SER A 79 -1.59 -6.15 -1.60
CA SER A 79 -0.63 -7.15 -1.08
C SER A 79 0.41 -7.55 -2.13
N VAL A 80 0.00 -7.62 -3.41
CA VAL A 80 0.92 -7.91 -4.52
C VAL A 80 1.89 -6.75 -4.74
N LEU A 81 1.42 -5.49 -4.61
CA LEU A 81 2.26 -4.30 -4.68
C LEU A 81 3.31 -4.29 -3.56
N SER A 82 2.91 -4.57 -2.33
CA SER A 82 3.82 -4.64 -1.18
C SER A 82 4.86 -5.75 -1.38
N SER A 83 4.42 -6.94 -1.77
CA SER A 83 5.32 -8.07 -2.08
C SER A 83 6.30 -7.74 -3.19
N HIS A 84 5.84 -7.11 -4.29
CA HIS A 84 6.71 -6.67 -5.38
C HIS A 84 7.78 -5.67 -4.87
N ALA A 85 7.41 -4.70 -4.04
CA ALA A 85 8.32 -3.71 -3.48
C ALA A 85 9.40 -4.35 -2.59
N ASP A 86 9.01 -5.33 -1.77
CA ASP A 86 9.93 -6.09 -0.91
C ASP A 86 10.92 -6.92 -1.73
N TRP A 87 10.44 -7.71 -2.69
CA TRP A 87 11.30 -8.49 -3.58
C TRP A 87 12.23 -7.59 -4.42
N ALA A 88 11.74 -6.44 -4.90
CA ALA A 88 12.57 -5.47 -5.61
C ALA A 88 13.68 -4.90 -4.71
N THR A 89 13.37 -4.61 -3.45
CA THR A 89 14.34 -4.15 -2.45
C THR A 89 15.45 -5.19 -2.22
N TRP A 90 15.09 -6.46 -1.99
CA TRP A 90 16.07 -7.55 -1.85
C TRP A 90 16.91 -7.74 -3.12
N THR A 91 16.27 -7.69 -4.29
CA THR A 91 16.94 -7.86 -5.59
C THR A 91 17.98 -6.77 -5.85
N VAL A 92 17.62 -5.50 -5.65
CA VAL A 92 18.55 -4.39 -5.93
C VAL A 92 19.75 -4.42 -5.00
N TRP A 93 19.54 -4.64 -3.69
CA TRP A 93 20.64 -4.70 -2.75
C TRP A 93 21.52 -5.91 -2.97
N PHE A 94 20.94 -7.05 -3.30
CA PHE A 94 21.72 -8.25 -3.67
C PHE A 94 22.67 -7.95 -4.84
N PHE A 95 22.15 -7.43 -5.95
CA PHE A 95 22.98 -7.21 -7.14
C PHE A 95 24.00 -6.08 -6.96
N ILE A 96 23.71 -5.05 -6.17
CA ILE A 96 24.69 -4.03 -5.78
C ILE A 96 25.85 -4.68 -4.99
N ILE A 97 25.54 -5.43 -3.93
CA ILE A 97 26.56 -6.10 -3.11
C ILE A 97 27.33 -7.13 -3.94
N TYR A 98 26.65 -7.88 -4.78
CA TYR A 98 27.28 -8.86 -5.67
C TYR A 98 28.22 -8.20 -6.67
N ALA A 99 27.81 -7.10 -7.32
CA ALA A 99 28.65 -6.34 -8.25
C ALA A 99 29.89 -5.78 -7.56
N LEU A 100 29.73 -5.18 -6.37
CA LEU A 100 30.86 -4.69 -5.57
C LEU A 100 31.82 -5.81 -5.16
N SER A 101 31.29 -6.96 -4.79
CA SER A 101 32.09 -8.14 -4.44
C SER A 101 32.90 -8.64 -5.63
N ARG A 102 32.31 -8.66 -6.84
CA ARG A 102 33.03 -9.02 -8.07
C ARG A 102 34.15 -8.01 -8.42
N VAL A 103 33.90 -6.73 -8.26
CA VAL A 103 34.92 -5.68 -8.43
C VAL A 103 36.08 -5.89 -7.45
N ALA A 104 35.77 -6.19 -6.18
CA ALA A 104 36.78 -6.50 -5.17
C ALA A 104 37.59 -7.76 -5.53
N LEU A 105 36.94 -8.84 -5.99
CA LEU A 105 37.63 -10.05 -6.44
C LEU A 105 38.60 -9.78 -7.59
N HIS A 106 38.26 -8.88 -8.54
CA HIS A 106 39.18 -8.41 -9.57
C HIS A 106 40.34 -7.60 -8.98
N TRP A 107 40.04 -6.64 -8.10
CA TRP A 107 41.07 -5.79 -7.49
C TRP A 107 42.13 -6.61 -6.77
N PHE A 108 41.70 -7.65 -6.04
CA PHE A 108 42.63 -8.55 -5.33
C PHE A 108 43.16 -9.70 -6.19
N LYS A 109 42.88 -9.72 -7.52
CA LYS A 109 43.29 -10.77 -8.47
C LYS A 109 42.85 -12.19 -8.07
N LEU A 110 41.76 -12.30 -7.33
CA LEU A 110 41.25 -13.60 -6.87
C LEU A 110 40.57 -14.39 -7.99
N PHE A 111 40.08 -13.72 -9.03
CA PHE A 111 39.52 -14.38 -10.22
C PHE A 111 40.55 -15.14 -11.08
N ASP A 112 41.86 -14.98 -10.82
CA ASP A 112 42.89 -15.83 -11.42
C ASP A 112 42.80 -17.30 -10.94
N ARG A 113 42.04 -17.53 -9.86
CA ARG A 113 41.80 -18.88 -9.32
C ARG A 113 40.39 -19.38 -9.67
N LYS A 114 40.28 -20.54 -10.33
CA LYS A 114 38.99 -21.17 -10.70
C LYS A 114 38.03 -21.34 -9.55
N THR A 115 38.54 -21.55 -8.32
CA THR A 115 37.70 -21.66 -7.12
C THR A 115 36.83 -20.40 -6.91
N PHE A 116 37.40 -19.20 -7.04
CA PHE A 116 36.64 -17.98 -6.90
C PHE A 116 35.68 -17.72 -8.04
N GLN A 117 35.99 -18.15 -9.26
CA GLN A 117 35.09 -18.11 -10.41
C GLN A 117 33.83 -18.98 -10.14
N VAL A 118 34.03 -20.23 -9.67
CA VAL A 118 32.96 -21.14 -9.30
C VAL A 118 32.13 -20.59 -8.16
N LEU A 119 32.78 -20.10 -7.10
CA LEU A 119 32.08 -19.49 -5.95
C LEU A 119 31.24 -18.27 -6.36
N ALA A 120 31.76 -17.41 -7.22
CA ALA A 120 31.02 -16.28 -7.73
C ALA A 120 29.83 -16.73 -8.60
N LEU A 121 30.00 -17.75 -9.46
CA LEU A 121 28.90 -18.30 -10.25
C LEU A 121 27.81 -18.93 -9.37
N LEU A 122 28.18 -19.64 -8.31
CA LEU A 122 27.19 -20.18 -7.37
C LEU A 122 26.51 -19.09 -6.55
N ALA A 123 27.27 -18.06 -6.17
CA ALA A 123 26.77 -16.97 -5.36
C ALA A 123 25.70 -16.10 -6.06
N VAL A 124 25.65 -16.09 -7.40
CA VAL A 124 24.64 -15.31 -8.14
C VAL A 124 23.28 -16.02 -8.23
N ALA A 125 23.22 -17.34 -8.02
CA ALA A 125 21.98 -18.12 -8.15
C ALA A 125 20.82 -17.60 -7.28
N PRO A 126 21.01 -17.26 -5.98
CA PRO A 126 19.98 -16.60 -5.18
C PRO A 126 19.51 -15.27 -5.80
N GLY A 127 20.41 -14.49 -6.40
CA GLY A 127 20.05 -13.23 -7.07
C GLY A 127 19.16 -13.43 -8.29
N VAL A 128 19.39 -14.49 -9.07
CA VAL A 128 18.51 -14.84 -10.19
C VAL A 128 17.12 -15.24 -9.69
N PHE A 129 17.05 -15.96 -8.57
CA PHE A 129 15.77 -16.27 -7.91
C PHE A 129 15.05 -15.01 -7.46
N LEU A 130 15.73 -14.11 -6.75
CA LEU A 130 15.16 -12.80 -6.33
C LEU A 130 14.64 -11.99 -7.53
N LEU A 131 15.40 -11.97 -8.64
CA LEU A 131 15.01 -11.28 -9.86
C LEU A 131 13.74 -11.88 -10.47
N PHE A 132 13.61 -13.21 -10.42
CA PHE A 132 12.43 -13.93 -10.91
C PHE A 132 11.19 -13.57 -10.06
N GLU A 133 11.28 -13.67 -8.74
CA GLU A 133 10.18 -13.29 -7.81
C GLU A 133 9.73 -11.84 -8.02
N THR A 134 10.70 -10.92 -8.15
CA THR A 134 10.38 -9.51 -8.45
C THR A 134 9.64 -9.38 -9.77
N ALA A 135 10.07 -10.09 -10.83
CA ALA A 135 9.43 -10.02 -12.14
C ALA A 135 8.04 -10.68 -12.16
N GLU A 136 7.85 -11.76 -11.41
CA GLU A 136 6.56 -12.45 -11.28
C GLU A 136 5.51 -11.56 -10.66
N HIS A 137 5.77 -10.99 -9.46
CA HIS A 137 4.84 -10.08 -8.80
C HIS A 137 4.58 -8.80 -9.63
N GLY A 138 5.62 -8.27 -10.31
CA GLY A 138 5.44 -7.14 -11.24
C GLY A 138 4.56 -7.50 -12.44
N GLY A 139 4.69 -8.71 -12.97
CA GLY A 139 3.82 -9.25 -14.01
C GLY A 139 2.38 -9.42 -13.54
N GLU A 140 2.17 -9.91 -12.33
CA GLU A 140 0.86 -10.05 -11.71
C GLU A 140 0.15 -8.70 -11.54
N LEU A 141 0.87 -7.66 -11.08
CA LEU A 141 0.33 -6.29 -11.01
C LEU A 141 -0.18 -5.80 -12.36
N VAL A 142 0.57 -6.03 -13.43
CA VAL A 142 0.20 -5.55 -14.78
C VAL A 142 -0.91 -6.40 -15.39
N TYR A 143 -0.75 -7.73 -15.40
CA TYR A 143 -1.66 -8.63 -16.12
C TYR A 143 -2.84 -9.09 -15.29
N GLY A 144 -2.69 -9.19 -13.98
CA GLY A 144 -3.76 -9.56 -13.04
C GLY A 144 -4.63 -8.36 -12.65
N TYR A 145 -4.01 -7.19 -12.45
CA TYR A 145 -4.69 -6.02 -11.88
C TYR A 145 -4.66 -4.77 -12.76
N GLY A 146 -4.09 -4.84 -13.95
CA GLY A 146 -4.07 -3.73 -14.90
C GLY A 146 -3.14 -2.57 -14.52
N ALA A 147 -2.23 -2.74 -13.56
CA ALA A 147 -1.34 -1.70 -13.09
C ALA A 147 -0.54 -1.06 -14.25
N GLY A 148 -0.65 0.26 -14.39
CA GLY A 148 0.05 1.00 -15.43
C GLY A 148 -0.47 0.82 -16.86
N THR A 149 -1.59 0.11 -17.08
CA THR A 149 -2.18 -0.08 -18.40
C THR A 149 -3.20 1.00 -18.77
N GLY A 150 -3.59 1.85 -17.81
CA GLY A 150 -4.70 2.80 -17.96
C GLY A 150 -6.09 2.13 -17.96
N GLN A 151 -6.14 0.82 -17.80
CA GLN A 151 -7.37 0.07 -17.60
C GLN A 151 -7.49 -0.20 -16.10
N LEU A 152 -8.28 0.62 -15.41
CA LEU A 152 -8.65 0.31 -14.03
C LEU A 152 -9.56 -0.94 -14.09
N ILE A 153 -9.18 -1.99 -13.38
CA ILE A 153 -10.11 -3.05 -13.03
C ILE A 153 -11.04 -2.39 -12.01
N GLU A 154 -12.33 -2.28 -12.34
CA GLU A 154 -13.31 -1.77 -11.40
C GLU A 154 -13.32 -2.69 -10.17
N GLU A 155 -13.16 -2.11 -8.98
CA GLU A 155 -13.44 -2.85 -7.75
C GLU A 155 -14.89 -3.35 -7.86
N GLU A 156 -15.11 -4.63 -7.58
CA GLU A 156 -16.47 -5.15 -7.42
C GLU A 156 -17.11 -4.42 -6.24
N VAL A 157 -17.85 -3.37 -6.53
CA VAL A 157 -18.73 -2.73 -5.56
C VAL A 157 -19.70 -3.80 -5.08
N PHE A 158 -19.69 -4.08 -3.79
CA PHE A 158 -20.62 -5.03 -3.19
C PHE A 158 -22.04 -4.51 -3.39
N THR A 159 -22.69 -4.93 -4.49
CA THR A 159 -24.10 -4.70 -4.69
C THR A 159 -24.87 -5.84 -4.05
N PRO A 160 -25.70 -5.58 -3.03
CA PRO A 160 -26.54 -6.63 -2.45
C PRO A 160 -27.44 -7.19 -3.53
N VAL A 161 -27.45 -8.52 -3.69
CA VAL A 161 -28.40 -9.22 -4.55
C VAL A 161 -29.80 -9.04 -3.96
N ILE A 162 -30.54 -8.09 -4.49
CA ILE A 162 -31.97 -7.93 -4.14
C ILE A 162 -32.71 -9.12 -4.74
N ASN A 163 -32.89 -10.17 -3.96
CA ASN A 163 -33.83 -11.20 -4.29
C ASN A 163 -35.25 -10.62 -4.12
N ASP A 164 -35.90 -10.41 -5.25
CA ASP A 164 -37.27 -9.94 -5.39
C ASP A 164 -38.26 -10.96 -4.79
N SER A 165 -38.38 -10.97 -3.47
CA SER A 165 -39.38 -11.75 -2.73
C SER A 165 -39.92 -10.89 -1.61
N THR A 166 -41.13 -10.37 -1.86
CA THR A 166 -41.98 -9.60 -0.95
C THR A 166 -42.03 -10.16 0.48
N THR A 167 -41.13 -9.66 1.32
CA THR A 167 -41.27 -9.72 2.79
C THR A 167 -40.65 -8.41 3.29
N SER A 168 -41.30 -7.75 4.24
CA SER A 168 -40.86 -6.50 4.88
C SER A 168 -39.42 -6.65 5.37
N ILE A 169 -38.47 -6.26 4.54
CA ILE A 169 -37.06 -6.32 4.82
C ILE A 169 -36.74 -5.12 5.69
N SER A 170 -36.27 -5.36 6.90
CA SER A 170 -35.42 -4.41 7.61
C SER A 170 -34.24 -4.14 6.68
N MET A 171 -34.21 -2.98 6.01
CA MET A 171 -33.09 -2.59 5.16
C MET A 171 -31.93 -2.25 6.10
N THR A 172 -31.10 -3.26 6.38
CA THR A 172 -29.79 -3.00 6.96
C THR A 172 -28.90 -2.51 5.84
N SER A 173 -28.28 -1.37 6.01
CA SER A 173 -27.31 -0.80 5.08
C SER A 173 -25.87 -1.19 5.45
N PHE A 174 -25.69 -1.94 6.52
CA PHE A 174 -24.42 -2.55 6.92
C PHE A 174 -24.37 -4.02 6.46
N TYR A 175 -23.36 -4.35 5.67
CA TYR A 175 -23.16 -5.69 5.12
C TYR A 175 -21.81 -6.22 5.56
N SER A 176 -21.74 -7.46 6.04
CA SER A 176 -20.50 -8.15 6.37
C SER A 176 -20.41 -9.49 5.67
N LYS A 177 -19.20 -9.84 5.19
CA LYS A 177 -18.88 -11.15 4.61
C LYS A 177 -18.34 -12.09 5.69
N GLU A 178 -18.33 -13.39 5.36
CA GLU A 178 -17.80 -14.43 6.27
C GLU A 178 -16.30 -14.26 6.59
N ASN A 179 -15.54 -13.65 5.69
CA ASN A 179 -14.11 -13.36 5.88
C ASN A 179 -13.83 -12.13 6.76
N GLY A 180 -14.88 -11.42 7.20
CA GLY A 180 -14.78 -10.23 8.02
C GLY A 180 -14.79 -8.90 7.24
N ASP A 181 -14.75 -8.92 5.91
CA ASP A 181 -14.95 -7.72 5.10
C ASP A 181 -16.34 -7.16 5.33
N TRP A 182 -16.46 -5.85 5.28
CA TRP A 182 -17.74 -5.19 5.46
C TRP A 182 -17.84 -3.93 4.58
N SER A 183 -19.08 -3.55 4.29
CA SER A 183 -19.42 -2.28 3.69
C SER A 183 -20.62 -1.67 4.41
N TRP A 184 -20.66 -0.35 4.46
CA TRP A 184 -21.71 0.37 5.16
C TRP A 184 -22.13 1.60 4.33
N GLU A 185 -23.38 1.56 3.85
CA GLU A 185 -24.02 2.68 3.19
C GLU A 185 -24.85 3.46 4.23
N MET A 186 -24.76 4.78 4.22
CA MET A 186 -25.52 5.59 5.16
C MET A 186 -27.02 5.55 4.85
N SER A 187 -27.81 5.38 5.90
CA SER A 187 -29.28 5.25 5.83
C SER A 187 -29.93 5.98 7.00
N GLN A 188 -31.25 6.00 7.01
CA GLN A 188 -32.00 6.51 8.18
C GLN A 188 -31.62 5.76 9.47
N ASN A 189 -31.15 4.52 9.38
CA ASN A 189 -30.81 3.65 10.50
C ASN A 189 -29.33 3.71 10.91
N SER A 190 -28.49 4.52 10.28
CA SER A 190 -27.04 4.51 10.47
C SER A 190 -26.60 4.66 11.92
N VAL A 191 -27.33 5.42 12.73
CA VAL A 191 -27.04 5.51 14.18
C VAL A 191 -27.22 4.17 14.89
N THR A 192 -28.29 3.44 14.56
CA THR A 192 -28.54 2.10 15.13
C THR A 192 -27.47 1.12 14.67
N GLU A 193 -27.13 1.14 13.38
CA GLU A 193 -26.10 0.28 12.79
C GLU A 193 -24.71 0.55 13.35
N LEU A 194 -24.37 1.84 13.64
CA LEU A 194 -23.16 2.20 14.35
C LEU A 194 -23.08 1.51 15.72
N LEU A 195 -24.17 1.51 16.47
CA LEU A 195 -24.22 0.93 17.81
C LEU A 195 -24.20 -0.61 17.80
N GLU A 196 -24.69 -1.24 16.75
CA GLU A 196 -24.78 -2.69 16.61
C GLU A 196 -23.48 -3.31 16.06
N ASN A 197 -22.78 -2.61 15.16
CA ASN A 197 -21.65 -3.17 14.41
C ASN A 197 -20.27 -2.68 14.87
N PHE A 198 -20.23 -1.69 15.77
CA PHE A 198 -18.98 -1.16 16.30
C PHE A 198 -18.99 -1.17 17.83
N HIS A 199 -17.82 -1.27 18.43
CA HIS A 199 -17.67 -1.14 19.88
C HIS A 199 -16.74 0.01 20.23
N TRP A 200 -16.95 0.58 21.42
CA TRP A 200 -16.19 1.72 21.90
C TRP A 200 -14.97 1.24 22.67
N VAL A 201 -13.79 1.71 22.26
CA VAL A 201 -12.51 1.45 22.94
C VAL A 201 -12.22 2.55 23.93
N ASN A 202 -12.53 3.80 23.56
CA ASN A 202 -12.41 4.97 24.40
C ASN A 202 -13.68 5.80 24.28
N GLY A 203 -14.06 6.48 25.38
CA GLY A 203 -15.29 7.27 25.39
C GLY A 203 -16.57 6.44 25.34
N THR A 204 -17.66 7.08 24.93
CA THR A 204 -19.00 6.48 24.76
C THR A 204 -19.74 7.19 23.62
N VAL A 205 -20.88 6.62 23.18
CA VAL A 205 -21.69 7.22 22.12
C VAL A 205 -22.25 8.62 22.48
N ASN A 206 -22.50 8.88 23.75
CA ASN A 206 -23.16 10.13 24.17
C ASN A 206 -22.35 11.39 23.85
N PRO A 207 -21.01 11.45 24.05
CA PRO A 207 -20.22 12.60 23.64
C PRO A 207 -20.14 12.78 22.11
N LEU A 208 -20.29 11.70 21.33
CA LEU A 208 -20.21 11.73 19.88
C LEU A 208 -21.50 12.21 19.20
N THR A 209 -22.65 12.19 19.91
CA THR A 209 -23.96 12.63 19.41
C THR A 209 -24.23 12.31 17.92
N PRO A 210 -24.17 11.01 17.52
CA PRO A 210 -24.34 10.67 16.11
C PRO A 210 -25.76 10.97 15.65
N LEU A 211 -25.88 11.55 14.45
CA LEU A 211 -27.16 11.87 13.81
C LEU A 211 -27.15 11.36 12.36
N SER A 212 -28.21 10.63 11.98
CA SER A 212 -28.47 10.35 10.58
C SER A 212 -29.35 11.48 10.02
N ILE A 213 -28.83 12.22 9.07
CA ILE A 213 -29.51 13.36 8.44
C ILE A 213 -29.60 13.15 6.92
N GLU A 214 -30.61 13.74 6.30
CA GLU A 214 -30.75 13.78 4.85
C GLU A 214 -29.99 15.01 4.31
N TYR A 215 -29.04 14.77 3.40
CA TYR A 215 -28.22 15.79 2.78
C TYR A 215 -28.18 15.53 1.25
N ASP A 216 -28.69 16.45 0.47
CA ASP A 216 -28.70 16.39 -1.00
C ASP A 216 -29.27 15.07 -1.58
N GLU A 217 -30.45 14.64 -1.06
CA GLU A 217 -31.16 13.39 -1.40
C GLU A 217 -30.52 12.09 -0.89
N ASN A 218 -29.40 12.17 -0.16
CA ASN A 218 -28.72 11.01 0.44
C ASN A 218 -28.73 11.12 1.97
N TYR A 219 -28.65 9.99 2.66
CA TYR A 219 -28.40 10.00 4.09
C TYR A 219 -26.91 10.16 4.36
N VAL A 220 -26.58 10.93 5.40
CA VAL A 220 -25.21 11.07 5.90
C VAL A 220 -25.20 10.86 7.42
N LEU A 221 -24.10 10.36 7.94
CA LEU A 221 -23.88 10.26 9.37
C LEU A 221 -23.09 11.49 9.83
N GLN A 222 -23.73 12.33 10.62
CA GLN A 222 -23.08 13.44 11.30
C GLN A 222 -22.55 12.97 12.65
N LEU A 223 -21.27 13.20 12.88
CA LEU A 223 -20.61 12.95 14.16
C LEU A 223 -20.13 14.28 14.73
N SER A 224 -20.32 14.51 16.03
CA SER A 224 -19.86 15.71 16.72
C SER A 224 -19.23 15.27 18.04
N ALA A 225 -17.90 15.33 18.13
CA ALA A 225 -17.18 15.00 19.35
C ALA A 225 -17.00 16.25 20.23
N SER A 226 -17.29 16.14 21.52
CA SER A 226 -16.94 17.13 22.52
C SER A 226 -15.64 16.74 23.23
N GLU A 227 -14.91 17.66 23.74
CA GLU A 227 -13.70 17.68 24.60
C GLU A 227 -12.92 16.39 24.95
N SER A 228 -13.34 15.19 24.52
CA SER A 228 -12.64 13.92 24.79
C SER A 228 -12.61 13.02 23.58
N ALA A 229 -11.46 12.41 23.31
CA ALA A 229 -11.30 11.42 22.24
C ALA A 229 -12.33 10.27 22.39
N ASN A 230 -13.00 9.95 21.30
CA ASN A 230 -13.96 8.85 21.22
C ASN A 230 -13.54 7.93 20.09
N SER A 231 -13.17 6.70 20.43
CA SER A 231 -12.74 5.72 19.45
C SER A 231 -13.76 4.58 19.36
N PHE A 232 -14.26 4.33 18.17
CA PHE A 232 -15.11 3.20 17.88
C PHE A 232 -14.52 2.36 16.76
N VAL A 233 -14.58 1.06 16.91
CA VAL A 233 -13.90 0.10 16.03
C VAL A 233 -14.79 -1.11 15.76
N THR A 234 -14.49 -1.83 14.70
CA THR A 234 -15.13 -3.09 14.33
C THR A 234 -15.02 -4.15 15.42
N HIS A 235 -15.85 -5.18 15.35
CA HIS A 235 -15.77 -6.33 16.28
C HIS A 235 -14.68 -7.35 15.92
N TYR A 236 -14.10 -7.24 14.71
CA TYR A 236 -13.07 -8.14 14.22
C TYR A 236 -11.70 -7.47 14.22
N THR A 237 -10.65 -8.28 14.30
CA THR A 237 -9.26 -7.84 14.15
C THR A 237 -8.72 -8.27 12.79
N TYR A 238 -7.92 -7.42 12.19
CA TYR A 238 -7.37 -7.61 10.85
C TYR A 238 -5.84 -7.54 10.89
N GLN A 239 -5.19 -8.36 10.06
CA GLN A 239 -3.73 -8.37 9.89
C GLN A 239 -3.28 -7.38 8.81
N ASN A 240 -4.02 -7.33 7.71
CA ASN A 240 -3.87 -6.33 6.66
C ASN A 240 -5.22 -5.66 6.48
N ILE A 241 -5.23 -4.36 6.17
CA ILE A 241 -6.46 -3.59 6.04
C ILE A 241 -6.42 -2.68 4.81
N GLN A 242 -7.59 -2.50 4.23
CA GLN A 242 -7.95 -1.31 3.49
C GLN A 242 -9.25 -0.76 4.08
N MET A 243 -9.28 0.53 4.35
CA MET A 243 -10.49 1.23 4.81
C MET A 243 -10.72 2.43 3.91
N ASP A 244 -11.90 2.48 3.30
CA ASP A 244 -12.34 3.58 2.47
C ASP A 244 -13.47 4.33 3.19
N LEU A 245 -13.44 5.65 3.14
CA LEU A 245 -14.52 6.48 3.63
C LEU A 245 -14.65 7.75 2.78
N VAL A 246 -15.86 8.30 2.73
CA VAL A 246 -16.14 9.58 2.09
C VAL A 246 -16.64 10.56 3.14
N LEU A 247 -16.02 11.74 3.18
CA LEU A 247 -16.38 12.80 4.15
C LEU A 247 -16.42 14.17 3.49
N ASN A 248 -17.15 15.10 4.09
CA ASN A 248 -17.14 16.48 3.68
C ASN A 248 -16.13 17.28 4.54
N ILE A 249 -15.01 17.67 3.93
CA ILE A 249 -13.93 18.37 4.62
C ILE A 249 -14.31 19.81 5.00
N ASP A 250 -15.21 20.45 4.27
CA ASP A 250 -15.65 21.82 4.56
C ASP A 250 -16.47 21.90 5.86
N GLU A 251 -17.05 20.77 6.28
CA GLU A 251 -17.81 20.63 7.53
C GLU A 251 -16.93 20.02 8.67
N LEU A 252 -15.66 19.71 8.39
CA LEU A 252 -14.75 19.18 9.40
C LEU A 252 -14.20 20.29 10.29
N GLU A 253 -14.57 20.26 11.56
CA GLU A 253 -13.93 21.04 12.60
C GLU A 253 -12.96 20.15 13.38
N GLY A 254 -11.66 20.50 13.42
CA GLY A 254 -10.63 19.69 14.07
C GLY A 254 -9.97 18.69 13.13
N GLU A 255 -9.92 17.43 13.54
CA GLU A 255 -9.28 16.36 12.79
C GLU A 255 -10.04 15.04 12.90
N ILE A 256 -9.96 14.24 11.82
CA ILE A 256 -10.41 12.86 11.79
C ILE A 256 -9.20 11.93 11.84
N GLU A 257 -9.28 10.89 12.65
CA GLU A 257 -8.25 9.88 12.76
C GLU A 257 -8.81 8.50 12.44
N ILE A 258 -8.31 7.87 11.37
CA ILE A 258 -8.55 6.46 11.08
C ILE A 258 -7.53 5.67 11.86
N VAL A 259 -8.02 4.83 12.78
CA VAL A 259 -7.19 3.96 13.61
C VAL A 259 -7.20 2.54 13.06
N HIS A 260 -6.04 1.91 13.03
CA HIS A 260 -5.92 0.52 12.61
C HIS A 260 -4.91 -0.24 13.46
N HIS A 261 -5.03 -1.56 13.49
CA HIS A 261 -4.24 -2.43 14.37
C HIS A 261 -4.32 -2.00 15.83
N LEU A 262 -5.48 -1.46 16.22
CA LEU A 262 -5.70 -0.95 17.56
C LEU A 262 -5.77 -2.12 18.55
N LYS A 263 -4.94 -2.03 19.60
CA LYS A 263 -4.93 -2.95 20.75
C LYS A 263 -5.60 -2.31 21.98
N ASN A 264 -5.29 -1.05 22.21
CA ASN A 264 -5.81 -0.20 23.27
C ASN A 264 -5.46 1.27 22.95
N GLU A 265 -5.93 2.20 23.78
CA GLU A 265 -5.73 3.65 23.64
C GLU A 265 -4.25 4.12 23.54
N ASN A 266 -3.30 3.30 23.95
CA ASN A 266 -1.87 3.61 23.95
C ASN A 266 -1.08 2.82 22.88
N ASN A 267 -1.72 1.96 22.09
CA ASN A 267 -1.07 1.09 21.12
C ASN A 267 -1.94 0.91 19.87
N TYR A 268 -1.68 1.68 18.82
CA TYR A 268 -2.37 1.63 17.54
C TYR A 268 -1.59 2.36 16.44
N ASN A 269 -1.91 2.10 15.19
CA ASN A 269 -1.47 2.89 14.05
C ASN A 269 -2.61 3.81 13.61
N TYR A 270 -2.26 4.92 12.95
CA TYR A 270 -3.25 5.89 12.50
C TYR A 270 -2.90 6.57 11.18
N VAL A 271 -3.94 7.07 10.50
CA VAL A 271 -3.87 8.13 9.50
C VAL A 271 -4.82 9.24 9.94
N ARG A 272 -4.30 10.44 10.11
CA ARG A 272 -5.00 11.63 10.59
C ARG A 272 -5.10 12.66 9.50
N LEU A 273 -6.27 13.21 9.29
CA LEU A 273 -6.54 14.32 8.37
C LEU A 273 -7.16 15.48 9.14
N ASN A 274 -6.58 16.66 9.06
CA ASN A 274 -7.17 17.86 9.62
C ASN A 274 -7.91 18.69 8.56
N SER A 275 -8.71 19.65 9.01
CA SER A 275 -9.49 20.54 8.15
C SER A 275 -8.68 21.42 7.19
N ASN A 276 -7.37 21.56 7.41
CA ASN A 276 -6.47 22.29 6.51
C ASN A 276 -5.83 21.40 5.44
N GLY A 277 -6.16 20.10 5.41
CA GLY A 277 -5.60 19.15 4.44
C GLY A 277 -4.25 18.52 4.85
N MET A 278 -3.79 18.73 6.08
CA MET A 278 -2.62 18.05 6.58
C MET A 278 -2.95 16.59 6.86
N VAL A 279 -2.26 15.68 6.21
CA VAL A 279 -2.33 14.23 6.44
C VAL A 279 -1.11 13.80 7.22
N THR A 280 -1.32 13.14 8.34
CA THR A 280 -0.24 12.59 9.19
C THR A 280 -0.46 11.10 9.37
N GLN A 281 0.57 10.30 9.13
CA GLN A 281 0.57 8.86 9.33
C GLN A 281 1.60 8.49 10.39
N GLY A 282 1.20 7.64 11.33
CA GLY A 282 2.07 7.29 12.45
C GLY A 282 1.57 6.11 13.27
N ARG A 283 2.23 5.94 14.40
CA ARG A 283 1.96 4.90 15.39
C ARG A 283 2.02 5.46 16.79
N ILE A 284 1.03 5.13 17.59
CA ILE A 284 1.12 5.28 19.04
C ILE A 284 1.63 3.96 19.63
N SER A 285 2.74 4.02 20.34
CA SER A 285 3.34 2.86 21.01
C SER A 285 3.63 3.23 22.47
N ASP A 286 2.96 2.52 23.39
CA ASP A 286 3.01 2.81 24.83
C ASP A 286 2.73 4.29 25.17
N GLY A 287 1.80 4.90 24.41
CA GLY A 287 1.41 6.29 24.54
C GLY A 287 2.39 7.30 23.92
N SER A 288 3.44 6.85 23.24
CA SER A 288 4.40 7.68 22.53
C SER A 288 4.05 7.74 21.05
N ASP A 289 3.97 8.95 20.47
CA ASP A 289 3.67 9.16 19.06
C ASP A 289 4.93 9.08 18.21
N GLU A 290 4.91 8.22 17.19
CA GLU A 290 5.95 8.06 16.16
C GLU A 290 5.33 8.39 14.80
N ILE A 291 5.69 9.52 14.23
CA ILE A 291 5.24 9.95 12.91
C ILE A 291 6.09 9.26 11.84
N PHE A 292 5.46 8.53 10.92
CA PHE A 292 6.12 7.90 9.78
C PHE A 292 6.25 8.88 8.62
N GLU A 293 5.16 9.58 8.30
CA GLU A 293 5.14 10.58 7.23
C GLU A 293 4.06 11.63 7.49
N GLN A 294 4.27 12.82 6.94
CA GLN A 294 3.34 13.93 6.97
C GLN A 294 3.41 14.71 5.66
N SER A 295 2.24 15.03 5.09
CA SER A 295 2.13 15.76 3.82
C SER A 295 0.86 16.60 3.78
N GLU A 296 0.85 17.65 2.97
CA GLU A 296 -0.32 18.49 2.73
C GLU A 296 -1.04 18.06 1.44
N ALA A 297 -2.35 17.89 1.51
CA ALA A 297 -3.24 17.67 0.37
C ALA A 297 -4.08 18.92 0.11
N SER A 298 -4.37 19.20 -1.16
CA SER A 298 -5.36 20.22 -1.53
C SER A 298 -6.75 19.61 -1.43
N VAL A 299 -7.53 20.04 -0.45
CA VAL A 299 -8.83 19.45 -0.10
C VAL A 299 -9.94 20.50 -0.14
N SER A 300 -11.15 20.10 -0.57
CA SER A 300 -12.37 20.90 -0.51
C SER A 300 -13.60 20.02 -0.77
N GLY A 301 -14.73 20.34 -0.14
CA GLY A 301 -15.99 19.62 -0.33
C GLY A 301 -15.93 18.16 0.07
N TRP A 302 -16.64 17.32 -0.68
CA TRP A 302 -16.61 15.87 -0.49
C TRP A 302 -15.31 15.27 -1.02
N LEU A 303 -14.66 14.43 -0.21
CA LEU A 303 -13.45 13.72 -0.58
C LEU A 303 -13.52 12.26 -0.14
N SER A 304 -12.82 11.40 -0.88
CA SER A 304 -12.56 10.02 -0.48
C SER A 304 -11.22 9.94 0.24
N LEU A 305 -11.21 9.28 1.40
CA LEU A 305 -10.00 8.94 2.15
C LEU A 305 -9.85 7.41 2.14
N ARG A 306 -8.72 6.91 1.63
CA ARG A 306 -8.36 5.48 1.71
C ARG A 306 -7.13 5.30 2.57
N VAL A 307 -7.21 4.35 3.49
CA VAL A 307 -6.10 3.93 4.34
C VAL A 307 -5.80 2.45 4.05
N VAL A 308 -4.55 2.15 3.72
CA VAL A 308 -4.06 0.78 3.49
C VAL A 308 -2.92 0.50 4.44
N ALA A 309 -2.98 -0.63 5.14
CA ALA A 309 -1.86 -1.16 5.88
C ALA A 309 -1.67 -2.64 5.51
N ASP A 310 -0.53 -2.94 4.89
CA ASP A 310 -0.17 -4.27 4.44
C ASP A 310 1.30 -4.57 4.77
N GLY A 311 1.51 -5.50 5.69
CA GLY A 311 2.82 -5.83 6.20
C GLY A 311 3.53 -4.62 6.81
N THR A 312 4.64 -4.20 6.20
CA THR A 312 5.45 -3.05 6.62
C THR A 312 5.11 -1.75 5.88
N HIS A 313 4.12 -1.78 4.98
CA HIS A 313 3.72 -0.67 4.13
C HIS A 313 2.42 -0.03 4.61
N PHE A 314 2.44 1.27 4.80
CA PHE A 314 1.28 2.05 5.22
C PHE A 314 1.05 3.16 4.21
N ARG A 315 -0.18 3.27 3.65
CA ARG A 315 -0.51 4.23 2.60
C ARG A 315 -1.78 4.98 2.95
N GLY A 316 -1.79 6.29 2.70
CA GLY A 316 -2.97 7.14 2.82
C GLY A 316 -3.22 7.87 1.50
N TYR A 317 -4.46 7.77 1.00
CA TYR A 317 -4.88 8.39 -0.26
C TYR A 317 -6.02 9.37 -0.01
N ILE A 318 -6.03 10.48 -0.74
CA ILE A 318 -7.16 11.39 -0.86
C ILE A 318 -7.53 11.51 -2.32
N ASN A 319 -8.81 11.28 -2.65
CA ASN A 319 -9.32 11.34 -4.03
C ASN A 319 -8.47 10.52 -5.02
N GLN A 320 -8.08 9.30 -4.62
CA GLN A 320 -7.24 8.37 -5.37
C GLN A 320 -5.77 8.81 -5.56
N GLU A 321 -5.36 9.95 -5.02
CA GLU A 321 -3.98 10.39 -4.99
C GLU A 321 -3.31 9.96 -3.69
N MET A 322 -2.14 9.30 -3.76
CA MET A 322 -1.36 8.92 -2.58
C MET A 322 -0.72 10.16 -1.96
N ILE A 323 -1.04 10.43 -0.70
CA ILE A 323 -0.56 11.60 0.03
C ILE A 323 0.57 11.23 0.99
N VAL A 324 0.45 10.07 1.65
CA VAL A 324 1.46 9.56 2.59
C VAL A 324 1.74 8.08 2.34
N HIS A 325 3.03 7.70 2.43
CA HIS A 325 3.51 6.33 2.27
C HIS A 325 4.59 6.01 3.31
N GLY A 326 4.15 5.68 4.50
CA GLY A 326 5.04 5.34 5.62
C GLY A 326 5.49 3.88 5.59
N HIS A 327 6.61 3.63 6.27
CA HIS A 327 7.15 2.29 6.51
C HIS A 327 7.42 2.11 8.00
N GLY A 328 7.11 0.93 8.51
CA GLY A 328 7.38 0.56 9.89
C GLY A 328 7.34 -0.95 10.09
N ASP A 329 7.62 -1.40 11.30
CA ASP A 329 7.48 -2.83 11.62
C ASP A 329 6.03 -3.28 11.40
N ALA A 330 5.87 -4.47 10.80
CA ALA A 330 4.56 -5.06 10.58
C ALA A 330 3.82 -5.23 11.92
N PRO A 331 2.63 -4.62 12.08
CA PRO A 331 1.87 -4.73 13.31
C PRO A 331 1.23 -6.12 13.42
N GLU A 332 0.91 -6.52 14.64
CA GLU A 332 0.03 -7.66 14.85
C GLU A 332 -1.42 -7.29 14.52
N ALA A 333 -2.26 -8.28 14.18
CA ALA A 333 -3.67 -8.08 13.93
C ALA A 333 -4.35 -7.27 15.05
N GLY A 334 -5.16 -6.29 14.68
CA GLY A 334 -5.85 -5.39 15.62
C GLY A 334 -7.16 -4.86 15.03
N PHE A 335 -7.89 -4.11 15.85
CA PHE A 335 -9.16 -3.52 15.43
C PHE A 335 -8.94 -2.35 14.48
N VAL A 336 -9.96 -2.07 13.67
CA VAL A 336 -9.99 -0.96 12.70
C VAL A 336 -11.21 -0.09 12.99
N GLY A 337 -11.05 1.22 12.86
CA GLY A 337 -12.16 2.14 13.07
C GLY A 337 -11.70 3.59 13.06
N ARG A 338 -12.34 4.36 13.89
CA ARG A 338 -12.23 5.81 13.89
C ARG A 338 -12.02 6.35 15.30
N SER A 339 -11.21 7.38 15.42
CA SER A 339 -11.08 8.21 16.62
C SER A 339 -11.46 9.65 16.30
N GLU A 340 -12.26 10.25 17.16
CA GLU A 340 -12.77 11.59 17.04
C GLU A 340 -12.35 12.41 18.25
N GLU A 341 -11.69 13.54 18.01
CA GLU A 341 -11.37 14.51 19.03
C GLU A 341 -11.67 15.91 18.49
N HIS A 342 -12.64 16.61 19.12
CA HIS A 342 -13.08 17.96 18.70
C HIS A 342 -13.58 18.05 17.25
N THR A 343 -14.35 17.05 16.81
CA THR A 343 -14.77 16.93 15.41
C THR A 343 -16.25 17.25 15.23
N SER A 344 -16.60 17.95 14.15
CA SER A 344 -17.93 17.97 13.55
C SER A 344 -17.80 17.73 12.06
N GLU A 345 -18.49 16.73 11.51
CA GLU A 345 -18.41 16.41 10.09
C GLU A 345 -19.66 15.73 9.56
N LEU A 346 -19.81 15.74 8.23
CA LEU A 346 -20.79 14.97 7.46
C LEU A 346 -20.09 13.83 6.70
N GLN A 347 -20.54 12.60 6.90
CA GLN A 347 -20.07 11.43 6.21
C GLN A 347 -21.10 10.94 5.19
N SER A 348 -20.70 10.78 3.92
CA SER A 348 -21.55 10.36 2.79
C SER A 348 -21.74 8.84 2.71
N PRO A 349 -22.78 8.36 1.97
CA PRO A 349 -23.11 6.96 1.79
C PRO A 349 -22.13 6.14 0.94
N ASP A 350 -21.14 6.75 0.28
CA ASP A 350 -20.25 6.00 -0.61
C ASP A 350 -19.19 5.22 0.18
N HIS A 351 -19.54 3.96 0.47
CA HIS A 351 -18.70 2.83 0.87
C HIS A 351 -17.60 3.05 1.92
N LEU A 352 -17.89 2.62 3.14
CA LEU A 352 -16.88 2.10 4.05
C LEU A 352 -16.65 0.62 3.68
N VAL A 353 -15.45 0.27 3.21
CA VAL A 353 -15.04 -1.11 2.89
C VAL A 353 -13.79 -1.46 3.69
N CYS A 354 -13.81 -2.59 4.39
CA CYS A 354 -12.63 -3.21 4.98
C CYS A 354 -12.40 -4.59 4.39
#